data_e683431875503c4386e5de25023c5542
#
_entry.id   e683431875503c4386e5de25023c5542
#
_cell.length_a   1.000
_cell.length_b   1.000
_cell.length_c   1.000
_cell.angle_alpha   90.00
_cell.angle_beta   90.00
_cell.angle_gamma   90.00
#
_symmetry.space_group_name_H-M   'P 1'
#
loop_
_entity.id
_entity.type
_entity.pdbx_description
1 polymer ?
#
loop_
_entity_poly.entity_id
_entity_poly.type
_entity_poly.pdbx_seq_one_letter_code
_entity_poly.pdbx_strand_id
1 'polypeptide(L)'
;KYPMREKDEKIPLRHGVLGQETCGPGGIAYGMRSIGGVLELVDYMQKYSPNAWMLNYSNPAAIVAEATRRLRPDAKILNICDMPIGREGRMTQTVGLKDRKQMRVSYYGLNHFGWWTSIEDLQGNDLMPKLREYVAKYGYVPPSNDPHTEASWNDTFAKAKDVQALDPDTMPNTYLKYYLFPDYVVA
;
A
#
# COMPACT_ATOMS: atom_id res chain seq x y z
N LYS A 1 3.32 12.94 16.98
CA LYS A 1 2.59 12.17 15.95
C LYS A 1 2.28 10.73 16.43
N TYR A 2 3.27 9.97 16.90
CA TYR A 2 3.13 8.54 17.24
C TYR A 2 2.02 8.23 18.27
N PRO A 3 1.89 8.92 19.43
CA PRO A 3 0.85 8.62 20.38
C PRO A 3 -0.58 8.83 19.87
N MET A 4 -0.77 9.75 18.92
CA MET A 4 -2.09 9.97 18.32
C MET A 4 -2.44 8.87 17.31
N ARG A 5 -1.47 8.43 16.51
CA ARG A 5 -1.64 7.31 15.60
C ARG A 5 -2.00 6.03 16.36
N GLU A 6 -1.31 5.75 17.46
CA GLU A 6 -1.63 4.61 18.31
C GLU A 6 -3.09 4.64 18.83
N LYS A 7 -3.60 5.82 19.18
CA LYS A 7 -5.00 6.00 19.53
C LYS A 7 -5.94 5.75 18.36
N ASP A 8 -5.60 6.23 17.18
CA ASP A 8 -6.39 6.03 15.96
C ASP A 8 -6.56 4.54 15.62
N GLU A 9 -5.56 3.73 15.91
CA GLU A 9 -5.61 2.29 15.69
C GLU A 9 -6.34 1.56 16.84
N LYS A 10 -6.01 1.87 18.09
CA LYS A 10 -6.52 1.15 19.27
C LYS A 10 -7.97 1.47 19.62
N ILE A 11 -8.43 2.71 19.42
CA ILE A 11 -9.78 3.10 19.79
C ILE A 11 -10.83 2.35 18.96
N PRO A 12 -10.76 2.33 17.62
CA PRO A 12 -11.69 1.55 16.82
C PRO A 12 -11.71 0.06 17.17
N LEU A 13 -10.53 -0.55 17.36
CA LEU A 13 -10.42 -1.96 17.71
C LEU A 13 -11.13 -2.30 19.03
N ARG A 14 -11.09 -1.42 20.05
CA ARG A 14 -11.83 -1.60 21.30
C ARG A 14 -13.36 -1.59 21.11
N HIS A 15 -13.83 -1.06 20.02
CA HIS A 15 -15.25 -1.00 19.64
C HIS A 15 -15.63 -2.02 18.56
N GLY A 16 -14.77 -3.01 18.31
CA GLY A 16 -15.02 -4.04 17.30
C GLY A 16 -15.03 -3.51 15.85
N VAL A 17 -14.32 -2.40 15.63
CA VAL A 17 -14.20 -1.77 14.31
C VAL A 17 -12.73 -1.73 13.90
N LEU A 18 -12.48 -1.85 12.60
CA LEU A 18 -11.14 -1.80 12.05
C LEU A 18 -10.37 -0.55 12.49
N GLY A 19 -9.23 -0.76 13.17
CA GLY A 19 -8.26 0.26 13.53
C GLY A 19 -6.94 0.04 12.79
N GLN A 20 -6.66 0.89 11.82
CA GLN A 20 -5.48 0.82 10.97
C GLN A 20 -5.08 2.24 10.52
N GLU A 21 -3.81 2.41 10.16
CA GLU A 21 -3.23 3.72 9.80
C GLU A 21 -4.00 4.48 8.72
N THR A 22 -4.52 3.77 7.71
CA THR A 22 -5.12 4.38 6.52
C THR A 22 -6.58 3.97 6.29
N CYS A 23 -7.08 3.00 7.04
CA CYS A 23 -8.40 2.43 6.89
C CYS A 23 -9.25 2.64 8.14
N GLY A 24 -10.59 2.66 7.95
CA GLY A 24 -11.54 2.80 9.04
C GLY A 24 -11.53 4.19 9.71
N PRO A 25 -12.15 4.33 10.89
CA PRO A 25 -12.25 5.61 11.61
C PRO A 25 -10.89 6.20 11.96
N GLY A 26 -9.90 5.36 12.25
CA GLY A 26 -8.53 5.80 12.55
C GLY A 26 -7.86 6.45 11.36
N GLY A 27 -7.98 5.87 10.17
CA GLY A 27 -7.47 6.45 8.93
C GLY A 27 -8.10 7.81 8.62
N ILE A 28 -9.41 7.95 8.84
CA ILE A 28 -10.13 9.23 8.68
C ILE A 28 -9.57 10.27 9.68
N ALA A 29 -9.48 9.94 10.96
CA ALA A 29 -8.99 10.84 12.00
C ALA A 29 -7.54 11.28 11.74
N TYR A 30 -6.68 10.36 11.31
CA TYR A 30 -5.31 10.66 10.94
C TYR A 30 -5.25 11.56 9.69
N GLY A 31 -6.04 11.27 8.66
CA GLY A 31 -6.15 12.08 7.46
C GLY A 31 -6.56 13.52 7.77
N MET A 32 -7.64 13.70 8.52
CA MET A 32 -8.13 15.02 8.93
C MET A 32 -7.07 15.85 9.65
N ARG A 33 -6.27 15.23 10.52
CA ARG A 33 -5.17 15.95 11.20
C ARG A 33 -3.98 16.24 10.28
N SER A 34 -3.78 15.45 9.23
CA SER A 34 -2.64 15.58 8.34
C SER A 34 -2.84 16.62 7.25
N ILE A 35 -4.07 16.83 6.80
CA ILE A 35 -4.40 17.74 5.69
C ILE A 35 -3.87 19.16 5.96
N GLY A 36 -4.19 19.74 7.11
CA GLY A 36 -3.78 21.11 7.43
C GLY A 36 -2.27 21.34 7.36
N GLY A 37 -1.50 20.42 7.97
CA GLY A 37 -0.03 20.53 7.95
C GLY A 37 0.56 20.33 6.55
N VAL A 38 -0.02 19.48 5.72
CA VAL A 38 0.44 19.30 4.34
C VAL A 38 0.13 20.53 3.50
N LEU A 39 -1.07 21.12 3.63
CA LEU A 39 -1.42 22.33 2.91
C LEU A 39 -0.50 23.50 3.29
N GLU A 40 -0.15 23.64 4.55
CA GLU A 40 0.83 24.65 5.02
C GLU A 40 2.20 24.46 4.34
N LEU A 41 2.70 23.23 4.25
CA LEU A 41 3.94 22.92 3.55
C LEU A 41 3.86 23.24 2.05
N VAL A 42 2.72 22.97 1.42
CA VAL A 42 2.47 23.31 0.01
C VAL A 42 2.50 24.83 -0.18
N ASP A 43 1.85 25.59 0.71
CA ASP A 43 1.83 27.04 0.66
C ASP A 43 3.25 27.62 0.79
N TYR A 44 4.06 27.08 1.70
CA TYR A 44 5.47 27.46 1.81
C TYR A 44 6.27 27.10 0.56
N MET A 45 6.07 25.90 0.00
CA MET A 45 6.73 25.50 -1.24
C MET A 45 6.38 26.46 -2.40
N GLN A 46 5.11 26.76 -2.58
CA GLN A 46 4.67 27.67 -3.65
C GLN A 46 5.22 29.09 -3.45
N LYS A 47 5.32 29.54 -2.20
CA LYS A 47 5.83 30.89 -1.87
C LYS A 47 7.34 31.01 -2.08
N TYR A 48 8.12 30.02 -1.61
CA TYR A 48 9.58 30.14 -1.54
C TYR A 48 10.31 29.39 -2.65
N SER A 49 9.64 28.42 -3.30
CA SER A 49 10.19 27.59 -4.36
C SER A 49 9.12 27.15 -5.37
N PRO A 50 8.52 28.08 -6.13
CA PRO A 50 7.33 27.83 -6.94
C PRO A 50 7.55 26.82 -8.07
N ASN A 51 8.80 26.54 -8.44
CA ASN A 51 9.14 25.54 -9.43
C ASN A 51 9.43 24.15 -8.87
N ALA A 52 9.49 24.00 -7.55
CA ALA A 52 9.77 22.74 -6.89
C ALA A 52 8.61 21.75 -7.01
N TRP A 53 8.93 20.47 -6.92
CA TRP A 53 7.99 19.38 -6.73
C TRP A 53 8.00 18.90 -5.28
N MET A 54 6.84 18.65 -4.71
CA MET A 54 6.70 17.97 -3.43
C MET A 54 6.47 16.48 -3.69
N LEU A 55 7.32 15.63 -3.13
CA LEU A 55 7.09 14.19 -3.08
C LEU A 55 6.52 13.85 -1.70
N ASN A 56 5.21 13.64 -1.63
CA ASN A 56 4.56 13.26 -0.38
C ASN A 56 4.63 11.75 -0.19
N TYR A 57 5.30 11.33 0.86
CA TYR A 57 5.43 9.94 1.30
C TYR A 57 4.72 9.70 2.65
N SER A 58 3.80 10.58 3.01
CA SER A 58 3.04 10.50 4.27
C SER A 58 1.69 9.84 4.05
N ASN A 59 1.29 9.00 4.99
CA ASN A 59 -0.06 8.43 5.05
C ASN A 59 -1.02 9.34 5.87
N PRO A 60 -2.31 9.23 5.63
CA PRO A 60 -3.00 8.47 4.58
C PRO A 60 -2.87 9.15 3.20
N ALA A 61 -2.04 8.57 2.34
CA ALA A 61 -1.67 9.21 1.07
C ALA A 61 -2.87 9.53 0.17
N ALA A 62 -3.88 8.66 0.08
CA ALA A 62 -5.06 8.88 -0.73
C ALA A 62 -5.89 10.08 -0.24
N ILE A 63 -6.08 10.24 1.07
CA ILE A 63 -6.82 11.36 1.66
C ILE A 63 -6.06 12.68 1.44
N VAL A 64 -4.75 12.66 1.68
CA VAL A 64 -3.88 13.83 1.48
C VAL A 64 -3.83 14.22 0.00
N ALA A 65 -3.71 13.23 -0.90
CA ALA A 65 -3.71 13.47 -2.34
C ALA A 65 -4.99 14.16 -2.81
N GLU A 66 -6.15 13.65 -2.40
CA GLU A 66 -7.43 14.24 -2.78
C GLU A 66 -7.63 15.65 -2.18
N ALA A 67 -7.22 15.86 -0.92
CA ALA A 67 -7.30 17.17 -0.30
C ALA A 67 -6.42 18.20 -1.02
N THR A 68 -5.17 17.86 -1.33
CA THR A 68 -4.25 18.75 -2.04
C THR A 68 -4.74 19.03 -3.45
N ARG A 69 -5.23 18.03 -4.18
CA ARG A 69 -5.81 18.19 -5.52
C ARG A 69 -6.99 19.18 -5.53
N ARG A 70 -7.85 19.13 -4.51
CA ARG A 70 -9.01 20.03 -4.40
C ARG A 70 -8.66 21.44 -3.95
N LEU A 71 -7.76 21.56 -2.99
CA LEU A 71 -7.50 22.81 -2.28
C LEU A 71 -6.27 23.56 -2.83
N ARG A 72 -5.39 22.88 -3.56
CA ARG A 72 -4.19 23.45 -4.20
C ARG A 72 -3.97 22.80 -5.57
N PRO A 73 -4.92 22.97 -6.52
CA PRO A 73 -4.92 22.25 -7.82
C PRO A 73 -3.66 22.55 -8.65
N ASP A 74 -3.06 23.71 -8.48
CA ASP A 74 -1.87 24.14 -9.23
C ASP A 74 -0.55 23.69 -8.59
N ALA A 75 -0.61 23.05 -7.43
CA ALA A 75 0.60 22.61 -6.73
C ALA A 75 1.22 21.37 -7.39
N LYS A 76 2.54 21.41 -7.56
CA LYS A 76 3.31 20.30 -8.11
C LYS A 76 3.56 19.23 -7.03
N ILE A 77 2.61 18.33 -6.84
CA ILE A 77 2.69 17.27 -5.82
C ILE A 77 2.55 15.89 -6.46
N LEU A 78 3.42 14.97 -6.03
CA LEU A 78 3.30 13.54 -6.29
C LEU A 78 3.17 12.80 -4.95
N ASN A 79 2.15 11.95 -4.84
CA ASN A 79 1.98 11.09 -3.69
C ASN A 79 2.53 9.71 -4.02
N ILE A 80 3.46 9.21 -3.22
CA ILE A 80 4.22 7.97 -3.47
C ILE A 80 4.05 7.00 -2.32
N CYS A 81 4.17 5.70 -2.64
CA CYS A 81 4.17 4.62 -1.68
C CYS A 81 5.18 3.54 -2.10
N ASP A 82 5.86 2.94 -1.14
CA ASP A 82 6.84 1.87 -1.38
C ASP A 82 6.21 0.46 -1.42
N MET A 83 4.96 0.31 -0.99
CA MET A 83 4.33 -1.00 -0.89
C MET A 83 4.30 -1.76 -2.23
N PRO A 84 3.87 -1.17 -3.36
CA PRO A 84 3.93 -1.87 -4.65
C PRO A 84 5.36 -2.31 -5.00
N ILE A 85 6.32 -1.40 -4.87
CA ILE A 85 7.73 -1.67 -5.17
C ILE A 85 8.31 -2.78 -4.28
N GLY A 86 7.99 -2.76 -3.00
CA GLY A 86 8.39 -3.79 -2.07
C GLY A 86 7.79 -5.17 -2.41
N ARG A 87 6.53 -5.19 -2.88
CA ARG A 87 5.91 -6.44 -3.35
C ARG A 87 6.53 -6.95 -4.64
N GLU A 88 6.76 -6.09 -5.61
CA GLU A 88 7.47 -6.44 -6.84
C GLU A 88 8.86 -7.02 -6.54
N GLY A 89 9.60 -6.45 -5.60
CA GLY A 89 10.87 -7.00 -5.14
C GLY A 89 10.75 -8.43 -4.57
N ARG A 90 9.66 -8.75 -3.88
CA ARG A 90 9.38 -10.13 -3.42
C ARG A 90 8.99 -11.05 -4.57
N MET A 91 8.21 -10.56 -5.52
CA MET A 91 7.81 -11.32 -6.71
C MET A 91 9.03 -11.75 -7.54
N THR A 92 10.08 -10.91 -7.63
CA THR A 92 11.32 -11.30 -8.35
C THR A 92 11.94 -12.57 -7.78
N GLN A 93 11.95 -12.72 -6.46
CA GLN A 93 12.50 -13.91 -5.79
C GLN A 93 11.70 -15.17 -6.17
N THR A 94 10.37 -15.05 -6.26
CA THR A 94 9.49 -16.17 -6.63
C THR A 94 9.72 -16.64 -8.07
N VAL A 95 9.96 -15.72 -8.98
CA VAL A 95 10.16 -16.06 -10.40
C VAL A 95 11.63 -16.27 -10.78
N GLY A 96 12.57 -16.02 -9.87
CA GLY A 96 14.01 -16.24 -10.08
C GLY A 96 14.71 -15.08 -10.78
N LEU A 97 14.15 -13.88 -10.74
CA LEU A 97 14.79 -12.66 -11.22
C LEU A 97 15.63 -12.00 -10.12
N LYS A 98 16.65 -11.25 -10.51
CA LYS A 98 17.58 -10.58 -9.59
C LYS A 98 17.09 -9.21 -9.12
N ASP A 99 16.36 -8.51 -9.97
CA ASP A 99 15.91 -7.13 -9.73
C ASP A 99 14.52 -6.90 -10.33
N ARG A 100 13.69 -6.13 -9.65
CA ARG A 100 12.37 -5.74 -10.14
C ARG A 100 12.43 -4.96 -11.47
N LYS A 101 13.55 -4.29 -11.77
CA LYS A 101 13.77 -3.63 -13.06
C LYS A 101 13.79 -4.59 -14.25
N GLN A 102 13.87 -5.90 -13.98
CA GLN A 102 13.73 -6.94 -15.01
C GLN A 102 12.28 -7.32 -15.28
N MET A 103 11.33 -6.68 -14.60
CA MET A 103 9.89 -6.87 -14.83
C MET A 103 9.26 -5.61 -15.41
N ARG A 104 8.25 -5.82 -16.26
CA ARG A 104 7.26 -4.83 -16.68
C ARG A 104 5.96 -5.18 -15.98
N VAL A 105 5.35 -4.22 -15.32
CA VAL A 105 4.14 -4.45 -14.52
C VAL A 105 3.03 -3.49 -14.93
N SER A 106 1.80 -3.99 -14.94
CA SER A 106 0.59 -3.17 -15.00
C SER A 106 -0.12 -3.27 -13.66
N TYR A 107 -0.30 -2.14 -13.02
CA TYR A 107 -0.94 -2.02 -11.70
C TYR A 107 -2.06 -0.98 -11.77
N TYR A 108 -3.20 -1.26 -11.19
CA TYR A 108 -4.30 -0.31 -11.09
C TYR A 108 -4.88 -0.26 -9.68
N GLY A 109 -5.55 0.83 -9.36
CA GLY A 109 -6.24 1.03 -8.10
C GLY A 109 -5.81 2.31 -7.39
N LEU A 110 -6.21 2.41 -6.13
CA LEU A 110 -5.82 3.50 -5.23
C LEU A 110 -4.65 3.07 -4.34
N ASN A 111 -4.04 4.03 -3.65
CA ASN A 111 -3.05 3.71 -2.61
C ASN A 111 -3.63 2.71 -1.61
N HIS A 112 -2.91 1.61 -1.35
CA HIS A 112 -3.29 0.48 -0.51
C HIS A 112 -4.51 -0.33 -1.00
N PHE A 113 -5.11 0.04 -2.14
CA PHE A 113 -6.27 -0.64 -2.70
C PHE A 113 -6.08 -0.84 -4.20
N GLY A 114 -5.31 -1.86 -4.59
CA GLY A 114 -4.97 -2.08 -5.99
C GLY A 114 -4.48 -3.50 -6.30
N TRP A 115 -4.30 -3.76 -7.59
CA TRP A 115 -3.99 -5.07 -8.15
C TRP A 115 -3.00 -4.96 -9.29
N TRP A 116 -2.12 -5.96 -9.43
CA TRP A 116 -1.35 -6.19 -10.65
C TRP A 116 -2.15 -7.05 -11.61
N THR A 117 -2.33 -6.57 -12.83
CA THR A 117 -3.07 -7.25 -13.91
C THR A 117 -2.17 -7.90 -14.92
N SER A 118 -0.91 -7.45 -15.03
CA SER A 118 0.10 -8.04 -15.89
C SER A 118 1.47 -7.88 -15.24
N ILE A 119 2.26 -8.94 -15.30
CA ILE A 119 3.66 -8.95 -14.88
C ILE A 119 4.42 -9.78 -15.89
N GLU A 120 5.33 -9.15 -16.62
CA GLU A 120 6.13 -9.75 -17.67
C GLU A 120 7.62 -9.52 -17.40
N ASP A 121 8.48 -10.39 -17.92
CA ASP A 121 9.91 -10.09 -17.99
C ASP A 121 10.23 -9.10 -19.16
N LEU A 122 11.51 -8.71 -19.29
CA LEU A 122 11.92 -7.79 -20.35
C LEU A 122 11.83 -8.40 -21.76
N GLN A 123 11.71 -9.72 -21.87
CA GLN A 123 11.53 -10.45 -23.11
C GLN A 123 10.05 -10.62 -23.48
N GLY A 124 9.12 -10.18 -22.61
CA GLY A 124 7.68 -10.30 -22.81
C GLY A 124 7.09 -11.64 -22.38
N ASN A 125 7.83 -12.45 -21.63
CA ASN A 125 7.29 -13.69 -21.08
C ASN A 125 6.37 -13.36 -19.89
N ASP A 126 5.17 -13.92 -19.89
CA ASP A 126 4.18 -13.75 -18.81
C ASP A 126 4.63 -14.49 -17.54
N LEU A 127 4.78 -13.74 -16.46
CA LEU A 127 5.17 -14.25 -15.13
C LEU A 127 3.96 -14.47 -14.21
N MET A 128 2.77 -14.02 -14.59
CA MET A 128 1.55 -14.12 -13.78
C MET A 128 1.18 -15.55 -13.40
N PRO A 129 1.22 -16.56 -14.29
CA PRO A 129 0.85 -17.92 -13.92
C PRO A 129 1.66 -18.46 -12.75
N LYS A 130 2.98 -18.31 -12.78
CA LYS A 130 3.88 -18.77 -11.72
C LYS A 130 3.67 -17.99 -10.40
N LEU A 131 3.46 -16.70 -10.49
CA LEU A 131 3.21 -15.84 -9.32
C LEU A 131 1.87 -16.18 -8.67
N ARG A 132 0.81 -16.35 -9.46
CA ARG A 132 -0.52 -16.71 -8.97
C ARG A 132 -0.53 -18.07 -8.28
N GLU A 133 0.10 -19.08 -8.88
CA GLU A 133 0.26 -20.40 -8.26
C GLU A 133 0.96 -20.31 -6.91
N TYR A 134 2.06 -19.54 -6.84
CA TYR A 134 2.79 -19.35 -5.59
C TYR A 134 1.95 -18.67 -4.52
N VAL A 135 1.30 -17.54 -4.87
CA VAL A 135 0.51 -16.74 -3.90
C VAL A 135 -0.74 -17.48 -3.45
N ALA A 136 -1.39 -18.24 -4.32
CA ALA A 136 -2.53 -19.09 -3.95
C ALA A 136 -2.15 -20.12 -2.87
N LYS A 137 -0.90 -20.56 -2.83
CA LYS A 137 -0.41 -21.56 -1.87
C LYS A 137 0.18 -20.95 -0.62
N TYR A 138 0.99 -19.91 -0.76
CA TYR A 138 1.84 -19.39 0.31
C TYR A 138 1.57 -17.91 0.67
N GLY A 139 0.70 -17.23 -0.07
CA GLY A 139 0.62 -15.78 -0.01
C GLY A 139 1.92 -15.14 -0.54
N TYR A 140 2.27 -13.98 0.01
CA TYR A 140 3.56 -13.33 -0.26
C TYR A 140 4.66 -13.73 0.74
N VAL A 141 4.48 -14.82 1.48
CA VAL A 141 5.53 -15.32 2.38
C VAL A 141 6.71 -15.80 1.53
N PRO A 142 7.94 -15.30 1.79
CA PRO A 142 9.09 -15.72 1.00
C PRO A 142 9.43 -17.19 1.25
N PRO A 143 10.10 -17.86 0.29
CA PRO A 143 10.54 -19.25 0.45
C PRO A 143 11.53 -19.44 1.61
N SER A 144 12.29 -18.40 1.96
CA SER A 144 13.18 -18.37 3.11
C SER A 144 12.56 -17.59 4.25
N ASN A 145 12.54 -18.14 5.45
CA ASN A 145 12.20 -17.40 6.67
C ASN A 145 13.18 -16.24 6.83
N ASP A 146 12.71 -15.03 6.60
CA ASP A 146 13.45 -13.83 6.93
C ASP A 146 13.24 -13.55 8.42
N PRO A 147 14.26 -13.74 9.28
CA PRO A 147 14.13 -13.53 10.72
C PRO A 147 13.87 -12.07 11.10
N HIS A 148 14.04 -11.13 10.16
CA HIS A 148 13.78 -9.72 10.37
C HIS A 148 12.36 -9.29 10.02
N THR A 149 11.52 -10.20 9.48
CA THR A 149 10.13 -9.88 9.20
C THR A 149 9.30 -10.00 10.48
N GLU A 150 8.70 -8.90 10.93
CA GLU A 150 7.80 -8.90 12.09
C GLU A 150 6.63 -9.87 11.88
N ALA A 151 6.16 -10.50 12.95
CA ALA A 151 5.07 -11.49 12.92
C ALA A 151 3.79 -10.94 12.26
N SER A 152 3.46 -9.66 12.50
CA SER A 152 2.31 -8.98 11.89
C SER A 152 2.40 -8.89 10.36
N TRP A 153 3.60 -8.75 9.82
CA TRP A 153 3.81 -8.76 8.38
C TRP A 153 3.69 -10.16 7.78
N ASN A 154 4.16 -11.19 8.50
CA ASN A 154 4.01 -12.57 8.08
C ASN A 154 2.53 -12.96 7.92
N ASP A 155 1.68 -12.57 8.87
CA ASP A 155 0.23 -12.73 8.76
C ASP A 155 -0.35 -11.98 7.56
N THR A 156 0.05 -10.73 7.37
CA THR A 156 -0.39 -9.91 6.24
C THR A 156 0.00 -10.54 4.90
N PHE A 157 1.19 -11.13 4.82
CA PHE A 157 1.65 -11.80 3.60
C PHE A 157 0.95 -13.13 3.37
N ALA A 158 0.74 -13.91 4.42
CA ALA A 158 0.00 -15.18 4.32
C ALA A 158 -1.46 -14.95 3.88
N LYS A 159 -2.11 -13.91 4.40
CA LYS A 159 -3.51 -13.58 4.07
C LYS A 159 -3.71 -13.18 2.60
N ALA A 160 -2.66 -12.80 1.88
CA ALA A 160 -2.76 -12.47 0.45
C ALA A 160 -3.31 -13.62 -0.41
N LYS A 161 -3.15 -14.89 0.00
CA LYS A 161 -3.75 -16.05 -0.68
C LYS A 161 -5.28 -15.99 -0.68
N ASP A 162 -5.88 -15.58 0.44
CA ASP A 162 -7.33 -15.50 0.57
C ASP A 162 -7.89 -14.30 -0.22
N VAL A 163 -7.12 -13.21 -0.24
CA VAL A 163 -7.46 -12.04 -1.07
C VAL A 163 -7.41 -12.41 -2.56
N GLN A 164 -6.36 -13.13 -3.00
CA GLN A 164 -6.23 -13.58 -4.38
C GLN A 164 -7.36 -14.54 -4.79
N ALA A 165 -7.84 -15.37 -3.87
CA ALA A 165 -8.94 -16.28 -4.15
C ALA A 165 -10.25 -15.57 -4.57
N LEU A 166 -10.40 -14.27 -4.24
CA LEU A 166 -11.53 -13.44 -4.66
C LEU A 166 -11.41 -12.98 -6.12
N ASP A 167 -10.19 -12.86 -6.62
CA ASP A 167 -9.89 -12.50 -8.01
C ASP A 167 -8.61 -13.25 -8.46
N PRO A 168 -8.76 -14.53 -8.89
CA PRO A 168 -7.63 -15.39 -9.18
C PRO A 168 -6.79 -14.96 -10.39
N ASP A 169 -7.31 -14.07 -11.22
CA ASP A 169 -6.62 -13.60 -12.43
C ASP A 169 -5.65 -12.46 -12.18
N THR A 170 -5.72 -11.85 -11.01
CA THR A 170 -4.84 -10.73 -10.62
C THR A 170 -3.92 -11.09 -9.45
N MET A 171 -2.98 -10.20 -9.16
CA MET A 171 -2.15 -10.25 -7.96
C MET A 171 -2.55 -9.11 -7.02
N PRO A 172 -3.00 -9.39 -5.78
CA PRO A 172 -3.53 -8.38 -4.88
C PRO A 172 -2.45 -7.58 -4.17
N ASN A 173 -2.73 -6.32 -3.87
CA ASN A 173 -1.98 -5.58 -2.87
C ASN A 173 -2.26 -6.15 -1.47
N THR A 174 -1.23 -6.26 -0.64
CA THR A 174 -1.34 -6.87 0.69
C THR A 174 -2.27 -6.12 1.65
N TYR A 175 -2.47 -4.82 1.46
CA TYR A 175 -3.38 -4.03 2.29
C TYR A 175 -4.87 -4.29 2.00
N LEU A 176 -5.20 -4.98 0.90
CA LEU A 176 -6.58 -5.35 0.59
C LEU A 176 -7.24 -6.16 1.70
N LYS A 177 -6.48 -6.88 2.53
CA LYS A 177 -7.01 -7.62 3.68
C LYS A 177 -7.81 -6.72 4.62
N TYR A 178 -7.41 -5.46 4.80
CA TYR A 178 -8.09 -4.52 5.70
C TYR A 178 -9.45 -4.05 5.16
N TYR A 179 -9.65 -4.12 3.86
CA TYR A 179 -10.90 -3.74 3.19
C TYR A 179 -11.83 -4.93 2.99
N LEU A 180 -11.26 -6.09 2.61
CA LEU A 180 -12.02 -7.26 2.19
C LEU A 180 -12.24 -8.27 3.31
N PHE A 181 -11.41 -8.23 4.35
CA PHE A 181 -11.48 -9.12 5.51
C PHE A 181 -11.40 -8.34 6.83
N PRO A 182 -12.23 -7.29 7.05
CA PRO A 182 -12.15 -6.48 8.26
C PRO A 182 -12.41 -7.30 9.53
N ASP A 183 -13.37 -8.23 9.49
CA ASP A 183 -13.70 -9.07 10.64
C ASP A 183 -12.52 -9.95 11.09
N TYR A 184 -11.74 -10.46 10.13
CA TYR A 184 -10.52 -11.21 10.42
C TYR A 184 -9.45 -10.35 11.12
N VAL A 185 -9.40 -9.06 10.81
CA VAL A 185 -8.41 -8.13 11.38
C VAL A 185 -8.83 -7.68 12.78
N VAL A 186 -10.13 -7.64 13.05
CA VAL A 186 -10.71 -7.20 14.33
C VAL A 186 -10.76 -8.33 15.36
N ALA A 187 -10.87 -9.59 14.91
CA ALA A 187 -10.90 -10.79 15.77
C ALA A 187 -9.56 -11.04 16.46
#